data_0162f507841fa728c16ee654c7a5fa75
#
_entry.id   0162f507841fa728c16ee654c7a5fa75
#
_cell.length_a   1.000
_cell.length_b   1.000
_cell.length_c   1.000
_cell.angle_alpha   90.00
_cell.angle_beta   90.00
_cell.angle_gamma   90.00
#
_symmetry.space_group_name_H-M   'P 1'
#
loop_
_entity.id
_entity.type
_entity.pdbx_description
1 polymer ?
#
loop_
_entity_poly.entity_id
_entity_poly.type
_entity_poly.pdbx_seq_one_letter_code
_entity_poly.pdbx_strand_id
1 'polypeptide(L)'
;FSVIDDVALFEKQIEQNLPQGAINYYKQFMQPQAEENIKSWLQHQVYLSLGFFLSACAAMHIDSTPMEGIETHSYDTILQHNGYKTLFAVALGHRDTNDNNQPEKMPKSRLSINNIITSI
;
A
#
# COMPACT_ATOMS: atom_id res chain seq x y z
N PHE A 1 6.79 -3.15 0.23
CA PHE A 1 6.05 -2.11 -0.50
C PHE A 1 6.67 -0.75 -0.22
N SER A 2 7.03 -0.06 -1.28
CA SER A 2 7.64 1.27 -1.19
C SER A 2 6.86 2.27 -2.03
N VAL A 3 6.93 3.53 -1.66
CA VAL A 3 6.32 4.66 -2.38
C VAL A 3 7.42 5.58 -2.91
N ILE A 4 7.17 6.27 -4.00
CA ILE A 4 8.03 7.39 -4.42
C ILE A 4 7.89 8.49 -3.37
N ASP A 5 9.03 8.89 -2.77
CA ASP A 5 9.12 9.99 -1.80
C ASP A 5 9.75 11.26 -2.42
N ASP A 6 10.33 11.13 -3.60
CA ASP A 6 10.84 12.23 -4.42
C ASP A 6 9.77 12.65 -5.44
N VAL A 7 9.14 13.81 -5.20
CA VAL A 7 8.05 14.33 -6.05
C VAL A 7 8.55 14.67 -7.46
N ALA A 8 9.79 15.16 -7.62
CA ALA A 8 10.34 15.47 -8.94
C ALA A 8 10.57 14.18 -9.77
N LEU A 9 11.00 13.09 -9.12
CA LEU A 9 11.10 11.79 -9.74
C LEU A 9 9.72 11.28 -10.17
N PHE A 10 8.70 11.42 -9.32
CA PHE A 10 7.32 11.05 -9.63
C PHE A 10 6.81 11.83 -10.85
N GLU A 11 6.97 13.15 -10.89
CA GLU A 11 6.52 14.00 -12.00
C GLU A 11 7.16 13.58 -13.32
N LYS A 12 8.45 13.29 -13.31
CA LYS A 12 9.15 12.76 -14.48
C LYS A 12 8.59 11.41 -14.96
N GLN A 13 8.27 10.53 -14.02
CA GLN A 13 7.72 9.21 -14.36
C GLN A 13 6.31 9.28 -14.94
N ILE A 14 5.43 10.12 -14.41
CA ILE A 14 4.06 10.27 -14.95
C ILE A 14 4.08 10.86 -16.34
N GLU A 15 4.95 11.83 -16.63
CA GLU A 15 5.08 12.42 -17.96
C GLU A 15 5.54 11.40 -19.02
N GLN A 16 6.31 10.40 -18.61
CA GLN A 16 6.82 9.36 -19.51
C GLN A 16 5.85 8.19 -19.71
N ASN A 17 5.00 7.89 -18.72
CA ASN A 17 4.29 6.61 -18.66
C ASN A 17 2.76 6.73 -18.63
N LEU A 18 2.21 7.89 -18.29
CA LEU A 18 0.76 8.06 -18.19
C LEU A 18 0.15 8.74 -19.43
N PRO A 19 -1.12 8.43 -19.72
CA PRO A 19 -1.85 9.14 -20.78
C PRO A 19 -2.05 10.60 -20.41
N GLN A 20 -2.10 11.46 -21.44
CA GLN A 20 -2.18 12.92 -21.29
C GLN A 20 -3.30 13.41 -20.37
N GLY A 21 -4.46 12.72 -20.36
CA GLY A 21 -5.57 13.05 -19.46
C GLY A 21 -5.22 12.92 -17.99
N ALA A 22 -4.46 11.87 -17.60
CA ALA A 22 -4.01 11.68 -16.23
C ALA A 22 -2.93 12.71 -15.83
N ILE A 23 -2.03 13.05 -16.75
CA ILE A 23 -1.02 14.09 -16.54
C ILE A 23 -1.70 15.46 -16.32
N ASN A 24 -2.69 15.81 -17.13
CA ASN A 24 -3.44 17.05 -17.01
C ASN A 24 -4.19 17.12 -15.67
N TYR A 25 -4.82 16.02 -15.25
CA TYR A 25 -5.48 15.93 -13.94
C TYR A 25 -4.49 16.19 -12.81
N TYR A 26 -3.33 15.51 -12.82
CA TYR A 26 -2.29 15.73 -11.82
C TYR A 26 -1.85 17.19 -11.78
N LYS A 27 -1.50 17.78 -12.92
CA LYS A 27 -1.05 19.18 -13.01
C LYS A 27 -2.10 20.19 -12.53
N GLN A 28 -3.37 19.89 -12.75
CA GLN A 28 -4.46 20.79 -12.36
C GLN A 28 -4.82 20.68 -10.87
N PHE A 29 -4.85 19.48 -10.30
CA PHE A 29 -5.44 19.23 -8.99
C PHE A 29 -4.44 18.82 -7.91
N MET A 30 -3.35 18.17 -8.27
CA MET A 30 -2.38 17.65 -7.30
C MET A 30 -1.10 18.49 -7.23
N GLN A 31 -0.51 18.84 -8.34
CA GLN A 31 0.74 19.62 -8.39
C GLN A 31 0.69 20.94 -7.62
N PRO A 32 -0.44 21.69 -7.56
CA PRO A 32 -0.54 22.92 -6.75
C PRO A 32 -0.60 22.67 -5.24
N GLN A 33 -0.70 21.42 -4.78
CA GLN A 33 -0.76 21.09 -3.37
C GLN A 33 0.61 21.20 -2.70
N ALA A 34 0.63 21.27 -1.36
CA ALA A 34 1.86 21.13 -0.60
C ALA A 34 2.48 19.75 -0.83
N GLU A 35 3.80 19.67 -0.79
CA GLU A 35 4.54 18.43 -1.06
C GLU A 35 4.09 17.27 -0.16
N GLU A 36 3.80 17.55 1.12
CA GLU A 36 3.30 16.55 2.07
C GLU A 36 1.95 15.96 1.64
N ASN A 37 1.08 16.77 1.02
CA ASN A 37 -0.21 16.29 0.51
C ASN A 37 -0.02 15.38 -0.71
N ILE A 38 0.92 15.73 -1.59
CA ILE A 38 1.28 14.88 -2.74
C ILE A 38 1.84 13.55 -2.24
N LYS A 39 2.77 13.57 -1.30
CA LYS A 39 3.36 12.36 -0.70
C LYS A 39 2.30 11.50 0.00
N SER A 40 1.40 12.11 0.76
CA SER A 40 0.27 11.41 1.39
C SER A 40 -0.63 10.75 0.34
N TRP A 41 -0.98 11.46 -0.72
CA TRP A 41 -1.77 10.89 -1.82
C TRP A 41 -1.06 9.71 -2.50
N LEU A 42 0.24 9.80 -2.74
CA LEU A 42 1.05 8.70 -3.30
C LEU A 42 1.04 7.46 -2.37
N GLN A 43 1.15 7.67 -1.05
CA GLN A 43 1.05 6.58 -0.07
C GLN A 43 -0.31 5.88 -0.15
N HIS A 44 -1.41 6.63 -0.27
CA HIS A 44 -2.75 6.04 -0.42
C HIS A 44 -2.86 5.14 -1.66
N GLN A 45 -2.17 5.47 -2.78
CA GLN A 45 -2.17 4.60 -3.96
C GLN A 45 -1.48 3.25 -3.67
N VAL A 46 -0.42 3.24 -2.87
CA VAL A 46 0.25 2.00 -2.46
C VAL A 46 -0.64 1.16 -1.54
N TYR A 47 -1.36 1.79 -0.59
CA TYR A 47 -2.33 1.08 0.26
C TYR A 47 -3.52 0.51 -0.52
N LEU A 48 -3.99 1.19 -1.57
CA LEU A 48 -4.97 0.63 -2.49
C LEU A 48 -4.43 -0.64 -3.18
N SER A 49 -3.18 -0.62 -3.63
CA SER A 49 -2.54 -1.79 -4.25
C SER A 49 -2.38 -2.94 -3.25
N LEU A 50 -2.14 -2.63 -1.96
CA LEU A 50 -2.09 -3.64 -0.90
C LEU A 50 -3.42 -4.40 -0.79
N GLY A 51 -4.56 -3.71 -0.83
CA GLY A 51 -5.87 -4.35 -0.79
C GLY A 51 -6.09 -5.36 -1.92
N PHE A 52 -5.73 -5.00 -3.15
CA PHE A 52 -5.75 -5.91 -4.30
C PHE A 52 -4.79 -7.08 -4.13
N PHE A 53 -3.59 -6.82 -3.66
CA PHE A 53 -2.57 -7.84 -3.43
C PHE A 53 -3.03 -8.89 -2.40
N LEU A 54 -3.56 -8.45 -1.26
CA LEU A 54 -4.08 -9.37 -0.22
C LEU A 54 -5.27 -10.19 -0.74
N SER A 55 -6.13 -9.57 -1.53
CA SER A 55 -7.26 -10.26 -2.15
C SER A 55 -6.80 -11.31 -3.17
N ALA A 56 -5.78 -11.01 -3.95
CA ALA A 56 -5.17 -11.96 -4.89
C ALA A 56 -4.52 -13.14 -4.14
N CYS A 57 -3.78 -12.87 -3.06
CA CYS A 57 -3.23 -13.93 -2.21
C CYS A 57 -4.32 -14.86 -1.68
N ALA A 58 -5.42 -14.29 -1.16
CA ALA A 58 -6.54 -15.07 -0.67
C ALA A 58 -7.18 -15.94 -1.76
N ALA A 59 -7.37 -15.40 -2.98
CA ALA A 59 -7.89 -16.15 -4.12
C ALA A 59 -6.97 -17.29 -4.57
N MET A 60 -5.67 -17.15 -4.35
CA MET A 60 -4.66 -18.17 -4.63
C MET A 60 -4.42 -19.15 -3.46
N HIS A 61 -5.18 -19.03 -2.37
CA HIS A 61 -4.98 -19.80 -1.12
C HIS A 61 -3.59 -19.61 -0.51
N ILE A 62 -3.00 -18.43 -0.65
CA ILE A 62 -1.74 -18.02 -0.04
C ILE A 62 -2.05 -17.17 1.19
N ASP A 63 -1.54 -17.56 2.34
CA ASP A 63 -1.63 -16.75 3.55
C ASP A 63 -0.74 -15.52 3.44
N SER A 64 -1.22 -14.38 3.90
CA SER A 64 -0.52 -13.11 3.83
C SER A 64 -0.71 -12.30 5.11
N THR A 65 0.38 -11.68 5.58
CA THR A 65 0.36 -10.83 6.77
C THR A 65 1.01 -9.48 6.46
N PRO A 66 0.24 -8.40 6.34
CA PRO A 66 0.80 -7.05 6.22
C PRO A 66 1.36 -6.59 7.56
N MET A 67 2.52 -5.93 7.52
CA MET A 67 3.27 -5.49 8.69
C MET A 67 3.75 -4.05 8.48
N GLU A 68 3.22 -3.11 9.28
CA GLU A 68 3.68 -1.71 9.33
C GLU A 68 4.75 -1.50 10.41
N GLY A 69 4.74 -2.30 11.47
CA GLY A 69 5.69 -2.22 12.58
C GLY A 69 7.06 -2.80 12.21
N ILE A 70 7.65 -2.34 11.10
CA ILE A 70 8.96 -2.76 10.60
C ILE A 70 9.96 -1.60 10.68
N GLU A 71 11.24 -1.92 10.71
CA GLU A 71 12.33 -0.93 10.65
C GLU A 71 12.52 -0.45 9.18
N THR A 72 11.68 0.47 8.73
CA THR A 72 11.63 0.93 7.32
C THR A 72 12.98 1.42 6.81
N HIS A 73 13.75 2.13 7.67
CA HIS A 73 15.08 2.62 7.31
C HIS A 73 16.06 1.48 6.97
N SER A 74 15.98 0.35 7.68
CA SER A 74 16.79 -0.83 7.39
C SER A 74 16.45 -1.41 6.02
N TYR A 75 15.16 -1.46 5.67
CA TYR A 75 14.72 -1.88 4.33
C TYR A 75 15.24 -0.93 3.26
N ASP A 76 15.11 0.39 3.45
CA ASP A 76 15.57 1.39 2.49
C ASP A 76 17.08 1.28 2.25
N THR A 77 17.86 1.02 3.32
CA THR A 77 19.30 0.81 3.23
C THR A 77 19.66 -0.44 2.42
N ILE A 78 18.92 -1.54 2.59
CA ILE A 78 19.17 -2.80 1.87
C ILE A 78 18.73 -2.69 0.42
N LEU A 79 17.55 -2.11 0.16
CA LEU A 79 16.96 -2.02 -1.17
C LEU A 79 17.64 -0.98 -2.05
N GLN A 80 18.21 0.07 -1.45
CA GLN A 80 18.94 1.15 -2.14
C GLN A 80 18.13 1.79 -3.30
N HIS A 81 16.81 1.89 -3.14
CA HIS A 81 15.93 2.49 -4.13
C HIS A 81 15.91 4.01 -3.97
N ASN A 82 16.78 4.70 -4.69
CA ASN A 82 16.85 6.17 -4.65
C ASN A 82 15.49 6.81 -5.03
N GLY A 83 15.03 7.73 -4.19
CA GLY A 83 13.76 8.43 -4.38
C GLY A 83 12.54 7.65 -3.92
N TYR A 84 12.71 6.48 -3.32
CA TYR A 84 11.64 5.67 -2.74
C TYR A 84 11.82 5.51 -1.23
N LYS A 85 10.69 5.30 -0.54
CA LYS A 85 10.63 5.04 0.89
C LYS A 85 9.77 3.81 1.16
N THR A 86 10.25 2.91 2.01
CA THR A 86 9.48 1.74 2.44
C THR A 86 8.33 2.16 3.36
N LEU A 87 7.13 1.63 3.12
CA LEU A 87 5.95 1.85 3.94
C LEU A 87 5.67 0.64 4.85
N PHE A 88 5.62 -0.53 4.28
CA PHE A 88 5.28 -1.77 4.97
C PHE A 88 5.84 -2.99 4.24
N ALA A 89 5.86 -4.12 4.93
CA ALA A 89 6.17 -5.42 4.35
C ALA A 89 4.93 -6.32 4.37
N VAL A 90 4.91 -7.34 3.51
CA VAL A 90 3.91 -8.41 3.56
C VAL A 90 4.64 -9.74 3.54
N ALA A 91 4.48 -10.52 4.60
CA ALA A 91 4.92 -11.90 4.62
C ALA A 91 3.92 -12.78 3.87
N LEU A 92 4.42 -13.71 3.07
CA LEU A 92 3.64 -14.64 2.26
C LEU A 92 4.06 -16.08 2.56
N GLY A 93 3.11 -16.99 2.55
CA GLY A 93 3.39 -18.41 2.72
C GLY A 93 2.14 -19.24 2.96
N HIS A 94 2.35 -20.45 3.40
CA HIS A 94 1.29 -21.31 3.93
C HIS A 94 1.42 -21.36 5.44
N ARG A 95 0.28 -21.24 6.15
CA ARG A 95 0.25 -21.28 7.60
C ARG A 95 0.75 -22.61 8.13
N ASP A 96 1.47 -22.58 9.25
CA ASP A 96 1.76 -23.77 10.03
C ASP A 96 0.47 -24.24 10.72
N THR A 97 0.22 -25.56 10.73
CA THR A 97 -0.92 -26.17 11.43
C THR A 97 -0.87 -25.91 12.95
N ASN A 98 0.31 -25.65 13.49
CA ASN A 98 0.51 -25.31 14.90
C ASN A 98 0.39 -23.81 15.21
N ASP A 99 0.28 -22.95 14.19
CA ASP A 99 0.12 -21.50 14.41
C ASP A 99 -1.14 -21.21 15.24
N ASN A 100 -0.97 -20.38 16.27
CA ASN A 100 -2.08 -19.97 17.12
C ASN A 100 -2.93 -18.83 16.52
N ASN A 101 -2.45 -18.15 15.47
CA ASN A 101 -3.19 -17.07 14.79
C ASN A 101 -4.23 -17.58 13.77
N GLN A 102 -4.47 -18.88 13.71
CA GLN A 102 -5.51 -19.42 12.85
C GLN A 102 -6.90 -18.98 13.30
N PRO A 103 -7.83 -18.67 12.37
CA PRO A 103 -9.17 -18.20 12.70
C PRO A 103 -9.94 -19.12 13.66
N GLU A 104 -9.72 -20.43 13.57
CA GLU A 104 -10.34 -21.44 14.43
C GLU A 104 -9.84 -21.37 15.89
N LYS A 105 -8.60 -20.92 16.09
CA LYS A 105 -7.98 -20.78 17.42
C LYS A 105 -8.11 -19.35 17.96
N MET A 106 -8.01 -18.35 17.09
CA MET A 106 -8.09 -16.94 17.42
C MET A 106 -8.99 -16.21 16.41
N PRO A 107 -10.32 -16.20 16.65
CA PRO A 107 -11.27 -15.53 15.77
C PRO A 107 -10.95 -14.04 15.61
N LYS A 108 -11.08 -13.55 14.38
CA LYS A 108 -10.86 -12.11 14.08
C LYS A 108 -11.99 -11.27 14.66
N SER A 109 -11.66 -10.26 15.46
CA SER A 109 -12.60 -9.23 15.90
C SER A 109 -12.88 -8.27 14.74
N ARG A 110 -14.15 -8.02 14.44
CA ARG A 110 -14.60 -7.08 13.40
C ARG A 110 -15.85 -6.36 13.89
N LEU A 111 -16.00 -5.11 13.52
CA LEU A 111 -17.27 -4.40 13.67
C LEU A 111 -18.34 -5.07 12.80
N SER A 112 -19.59 -5.01 13.24
CA SER A 112 -20.71 -5.49 12.43
C SER A 112 -20.85 -4.67 11.16
N ILE A 113 -21.34 -5.29 10.08
CA ILE A 113 -21.49 -4.62 8.80
C ILE A 113 -22.37 -3.36 8.90
N ASN A 114 -23.39 -3.39 9.76
CA ASN A 114 -24.30 -2.27 9.99
C ASN A 114 -23.61 -1.05 10.66
N ASN A 115 -22.44 -1.26 11.27
CA ASN A 115 -21.67 -0.17 11.89
C ASN A 115 -20.68 0.48 10.91
N ILE A 116 -20.43 -0.15 9.76
CA ILE A 116 -19.42 0.30 8.79
C ILE A 116 -19.99 0.62 7.41
N ILE A 117 -21.21 0.16 7.10
CA ILE A 117 -21.89 0.42 5.82
C ILE A 117 -23.25 1.02 6.13
N THR A 118 -23.54 2.18 5.52
CA THR A 118 -24.86 2.80 5.48
C THR A 118 -25.41 2.67 4.07
N SER A 119 -26.57 2.00 3.95
CA SER A 119 -27.32 1.98 2.69
C SER A 119 -28.18 3.23 2.58
N ILE A 120 -28.13 3.90 1.46
CA ILE A 120 -28.93 5.08 1.08
C ILE A 120 -29.82 4.75 -0.11
#